data_a3f19443610eafaabcf8869d42b3b3b0
#
_entry.id   a3f19443610eafaabcf8869d42b3b3b0
#
_cell.length_a   1.000
_cell.length_b   1.000
_cell.length_c   1.000
_cell.angle_alpha   90.00
_cell.angle_beta   90.00
_cell.angle_gamma   90.00
#
_symmetry.space_group_name_H-M   'P 1'
#
loop_
_entity.id
_entity.type
_entity.pdbx_description
1 polymer ?
#
loop_
_entity_poly.entity_id
_entity_poly.type
_entity_poly.pdbx_seq_one_letter_code
_entity_poly.pdbx_strand_id
1 'polypeptide(L)'
;MNIGIYVLVALVALALVVVKKTIVIIPQSETKIIERLGRYFATLKPGINIIIPFIDHAKDIVAMRNGRYLYTNSIDLREQVYDFDRQNVITKDNIQMQINALLYFQIVDPFKSVYEINNLPNAIEKLTQTTLRNIIG
;
A
#
# COMPACT_ATOMS: atom_id res chain seq x y z
N MET A 1 26.61 -33.78 -30.65
CA MET A 1 25.60 -32.86 -30.10
C MET A 1 26.09 -32.50 -28.70
N ASN A 2 26.37 -31.18 -28.48
CA ASN A 2 27.03 -30.78 -27.24
C ASN A 2 25.97 -30.47 -26.17
N ILE A 3 25.51 -31.47 -25.49
CA ILE A 3 24.55 -31.34 -24.36
C ILE A 3 25.06 -30.32 -23.34
N GLY A 4 26.39 -30.27 -23.13
CA GLY A 4 27.01 -29.29 -22.21
C GLY A 4 26.73 -27.84 -22.58
N ILE A 5 26.66 -27.52 -23.86
CA ILE A 5 26.35 -26.14 -24.32
C ILE A 5 24.90 -25.78 -23.97
N TYR A 6 23.96 -26.69 -24.19
CA TYR A 6 22.55 -26.45 -23.86
C TYR A 6 22.34 -26.27 -22.36
N VAL A 7 23.03 -27.09 -21.55
CA VAL A 7 23.01 -26.96 -20.10
C VAL A 7 23.61 -25.62 -19.67
N LEU A 8 24.71 -25.21 -20.26
CA LEU A 8 25.34 -23.91 -19.96
C LEU A 8 24.42 -22.76 -20.30
N VAL A 9 23.80 -22.80 -21.49
CA VAL A 9 22.86 -21.75 -21.92
C VAL A 9 21.65 -21.69 -20.98
N ALA A 10 21.11 -22.82 -20.58
CA ALA A 10 19.99 -22.88 -19.64
C ALA A 10 20.38 -22.31 -18.26
N LEU A 11 21.56 -22.59 -17.75
CA LEU A 11 22.05 -22.04 -16.49
C LEU A 11 22.24 -20.53 -16.56
N VAL A 12 22.79 -20.03 -17.65
CA VAL A 12 22.95 -18.58 -17.85
C VAL A 12 21.60 -17.88 -17.95
N ALA A 13 20.66 -18.45 -18.69
CA ALA A 13 19.31 -17.90 -18.80
C ALA A 13 18.60 -17.88 -17.44
N LEU A 14 18.71 -18.94 -16.66
CA LEU A 14 18.16 -19.01 -15.31
C LEU A 14 18.80 -17.96 -14.40
N ALA A 15 20.12 -17.80 -14.43
CA ALA A 15 20.82 -16.80 -13.65
C ALA A 15 20.36 -15.38 -14.00
N LEU A 16 20.16 -15.06 -15.28
CA LEU A 16 19.65 -13.74 -15.70
C LEU A 16 18.23 -13.47 -15.21
N VAL A 17 17.36 -14.49 -15.23
CA VAL A 17 16.00 -14.37 -14.68
C VAL A 17 16.02 -14.11 -13.18
N VAL A 18 16.85 -14.83 -12.45
CA VAL A 18 17.00 -14.66 -11.00
C VAL A 18 17.49 -13.24 -10.68
N VAL A 19 18.53 -12.77 -11.38
CA VAL A 19 19.06 -11.41 -11.17
C VAL A 19 17.99 -10.35 -11.40
N LYS A 20 17.20 -10.48 -12.48
CA LYS A 20 16.11 -9.53 -12.75
C LYS A 20 15.04 -9.52 -11.68
N LYS A 21 14.71 -10.66 -11.10
CA LYS A 21 13.73 -10.77 -10.01
C LYS A 21 14.30 -10.33 -8.66
N THR A 22 15.61 -10.31 -8.51
CA THR A 22 16.29 -9.89 -7.28
C THR A 22 16.29 -8.38 -7.11
N ILE A 23 16.34 -7.63 -8.21
CA ILE A 23 16.42 -6.16 -8.18
C ILE A 23 15.02 -5.59 -8.18
N VAL A 24 14.72 -4.76 -7.19
CA VAL A 24 13.46 -4.00 -7.07
C VAL A 24 13.79 -2.52 -7.05
N ILE A 25 13.22 -1.77 -7.99
CA ILE A 25 13.36 -0.32 -8.06
C ILE A 25 12.10 0.30 -7.47
N ILE A 26 12.29 1.15 -6.47
CA ILE A 26 11.19 1.84 -5.79
C ILE A 26 11.26 3.32 -6.15
N PRO A 27 10.16 3.89 -6.70
CA PRO A 27 10.09 5.31 -7.00
C PRO A 27 10.23 6.17 -5.75
N GLN A 28 10.58 7.43 -5.95
CA GLN A 28 10.65 8.42 -4.87
C GLN A 28 9.27 8.59 -4.23
N SER A 29 9.25 8.75 -2.91
CA SER A 29 8.04 8.90 -2.09
C SER A 29 7.13 7.66 -2.05
N GLU A 30 7.65 6.50 -2.40
CA GLU A 30 6.99 5.22 -2.24
C GLU A 30 7.83 4.27 -1.39
N THR A 31 7.20 3.25 -0.84
CA THR A 31 7.87 2.18 -0.12
C THR A 31 7.10 0.87 -0.31
N LYS A 32 7.78 -0.22 -0.03
CA LYS A 32 7.19 -1.56 0.01
C LYS A 32 7.61 -2.26 1.28
N ILE A 33 6.67 -3.00 1.86
CA ILE A 33 6.94 -3.87 3.00
C ILE A 33 7.27 -5.26 2.47
N ILE A 34 8.44 -5.76 2.82
CA ILE A 34 8.89 -7.09 2.41
C ILE A 34 8.71 -8.07 3.56
N GLU A 35 8.00 -9.14 3.28
CA GLU A 35 7.88 -10.30 4.16
C GLU A 35 8.76 -11.43 3.63
N ARG A 36 9.55 -12.01 4.52
CA ARG A 36 10.38 -13.18 4.23
C ARG A 36 9.80 -14.39 4.94
N LEU A 37 9.35 -15.37 4.16
CA LEU A 37 8.72 -16.59 4.69
C LEU A 37 7.58 -16.30 5.67
N GLY A 38 6.74 -15.30 5.35
CA GLY A 38 5.59 -14.92 6.16
C GLY A 38 5.86 -14.00 7.34
N ARG A 39 7.11 -13.56 7.51
CA ARG A 39 7.49 -12.61 8.57
C ARG A 39 7.99 -11.30 7.98
N TYR A 40 7.71 -10.21 8.67
CA TYR A 40 8.29 -8.91 8.32
C TYR A 40 9.83 -9.03 8.27
N PHE A 41 10.40 -8.55 7.17
CA PHE A 41 11.83 -8.50 6.98
C PHE A 41 12.37 -7.08 6.88
N ALA A 42 11.82 -6.26 5.97
CA ALA A 42 12.31 -4.90 5.75
C ALA A 42 11.25 -4.00 5.12
N THR A 43 11.43 -2.70 5.34
CA THR A 43 10.73 -1.64 4.62
C THR A 43 11.72 -1.07 3.59
N LEU A 44 11.41 -1.20 2.31
CA LEU A 44 12.30 -0.78 1.24
C LEU A 44 12.27 0.73 1.06
N LYS A 45 13.45 1.34 0.93
CA LYS A 45 13.59 2.77 0.64
C LYS A 45 13.56 3.04 -0.86
N PRO A 46 13.26 4.27 -1.30
CA PRO A 46 13.36 4.63 -2.71
C PRO A 46 14.74 4.33 -3.29
N GLY A 47 14.77 3.91 -4.53
CA GLY A 47 15.97 3.54 -5.25
C GLY A 47 16.07 2.05 -5.55
N ILE A 48 17.28 1.56 -5.71
CA ILE A 48 17.56 0.18 -6.03
C ILE A 48 17.64 -0.63 -4.74
N ASN A 49 16.83 -1.68 -4.66
CA ASN A 49 16.79 -2.62 -3.55
C ASN A 49 17.02 -4.04 -4.06
N ILE A 50 17.63 -4.87 -3.22
CA ILE A 50 17.91 -6.27 -3.52
C ILE A 50 17.05 -7.11 -2.59
N ILE A 51 16.29 -8.03 -3.17
CA ILE A 51 15.49 -9.02 -2.45
C ILE A 51 15.85 -10.43 -2.92
N ILE A 52 15.53 -11.43 -2.13
CA ILE A 52 15.71 -12.82 -2.53
C ILE A 52 14.43 -13.31 -3.21
N PRO A 53 14.43 -13.63 -4.50
CA PRO A 53 13.25 -14.16 -5.17
C PRO A 53 12.81 -15.47 -4.50
N PHE A 54 11.54 -15.80 -4.61
CA PHE A 54 10.86 -16.97 -4.05
C PHE A 54 10.60 -16.95 -2.55
N ILE A 55 11.46 -16.34 -1.72
CA ILE A 55 11.24 -16.25 -0.26
C ILE A 55 10.81 -14.87 0.20
N ASP A 56 11.17 -13.82 -0.54
CA ASP A 56 10.79 -12.45 -0.24
C ASP A 56 9.58 -12.06 -1.09
N HIS A 57 8.54 -11.55 -0.44
CA HIS A 57 7.33 -11.07 -1.08
C HIS A 57 6.99 -9.68 -0.58
N ALA A 58 6.55 -8.82 -1.48
CA ALA A 58 5.98 -7.53 -1.10
C ALA A 58 4.57 -7.76 -0.53
N LYS A 59 4.32 -7.21 0.65
CA LYS A 59 3.02 -7.31 1.32
C LYS A 59 1.96 -6.54 0.54
N ASP A 60 0.87 -7.21 0.19
CA ASP A 60 -0.29 -6.56 -0.41
C ASP A 60 -1.07 -5.79 0.63
N ILE A 61 -1.45 -4.59 0.27
CA ILE A 61 -2.25 -3.70 1.09
C ILE A 61 -3.49 -3.24 0.33
N VAL A 62 -4.48 -2.76 1.08
CA VAL A 62 -5.64 -2.10 0.50
C VAL A 62 -5.35 -0.60 0.44
N ALA A 63 -5.49 -0.03 -0.75
CA ALA A 63 -5.42 1.41 -0.96
C ALA A 63 -6.69 1.89 -1.62
N MET A 64 -6.97 3.18 -1.52
CA MET A 64 -8.08 3.81 -2.22
C MET A 64 -7.53 4.79 -3.25
N ARG A 65 -7.94 4.61 -4.50
CA ARG A 65 -7.60 5.52 -5.59
C ARG A 65 -8.86 5.82 -6.41
N ASN A 66 -9.10 7.09 -6.64
CA ASN A 66 -10.28 7.54 -7.40
C ASN A 66 -11.61 6.99 -6.85
N GLY A 67 -11.76 6.94 -5.53
CA GLY A 67 -12.96 6.44 -4.87
C GLY A 67 -13.15 4.92 -4.91
N ARG A 68 -12.14 4.17 -5.37
CA ARG A 68 -12.20 2.71 -5.44
C ARG A 68 -11.11 2.07 -4.60
N TYR A 69 -11.47 1.01 -3.90
CA TYR A 69 -10.50 0.17 -3.20
C TYR A 69 -9.76 -0.70 -4.20
N LEU A 70 -8.44 -0.78 -4.02
CA LEU A 70 -7.59 -1.65 -4.83
C LEU A 70 -6.52 -2.30 -3.96
N TYR A 71 -6.05 -3.46 -4.38
CA TYR A 71 -4.90 -4.10 -3.76
C TYR A 71 -3.64 -3.67 -4.47
N THR A 72 -2.65 -3.27 -3.70
CA THR A 72 -1.33 -2.88 -4.20
C THR A 72 -0.27 -3.27 -3.18
N ASN A 73 0.96 -3.42 -3.63
CA ASN A 73 2.09 -3.64 -2.75
C ASN A 73 2.96 -2.39 -2.55
N SER A 74 2.55 -1.28 -3.13
CA SER A 74 3.27 -0.01 -3.03
C SER A 74 2.53 0.94 -2.11
N ILE A 75 3.23 1.50 -1.14
CA ILE A 75 2.69 2.46 -0.18
C ILE A 75 3.15 3.85 -0.60
N ASP A 76 2.20 4.75 -0.84
CA ASP A 76 2.47 6.14 -1.19
C ASP A 76 2.68 6.95 0.09
N LEU A 77 3.84 7.58 0.22
CA LEU A 77 4.21 8.38 1.38
C LEU A 77 3.90 9.87 1.22
N ARG A 78 3.33 10.27 0.08
CA ARG A 78 2.90 11.65 -0.13
C ARG A 78 1.58 11.91 0.57
N GLU A 79 1.25 13.18 0.73
CA GLU A 79 -0.08 13.56 1.19
C GLU A 79 -1.14 13.04 0.21
N GLN A 80 -2.16 12.42 0.77
CA GLN A 80 -3.28 11.86 0.02
C GLN A 80 -4.57 12.57 0.41
N VAL A 81 -5.49 12.63 -0.52
CA VAL A 81 -6.79 13.26 -0.32
C VAL A 81 -7.88 12.20 -0.50
N TYR A 82 -8.71 12.05 0.52
CA TYR A 82 -9.93 11.26 0.41
C TYR A 82 -11.13 12.20 0.32
N ASP A 83 -11.91 12.03 -0.71
CA ASP A 83 -13.17 12.70 -0.90
C ASP A 83 -14.29 11.73 -0.50
N PHE A 84 -15.01 12.09 0.54
CA PHE A 84 -16.11 11.27 1.03
C PHE A 84 -17.41 11.69 0.40
N ASP A 85 -18.24 10.70 0.04
CA ASP A 85 -19.57 10.92 -0.47
C ASP A 85 -20.41 11.76 0.50
N ARG A 86 -21.40 12.44 -0.04
CA ARG A 86 -22.34 13.24 0.73
C ARG A 86 -23.01 12.40 1.80
N GLN A 87 -23.02 12.92 3.02
CA GLN A 87 -23.63 12.27 4.16
C GLN A 87 -24.76 13.11 4.69
N ASN A 88 -25.86 12.44 5.04
CA ASN A 88 -26.97 13.06 5.72
C ASN A 88 -26.69 13.07 7.22
N VAL A 89 -26.69 14.24 7.81
CA VAL A 89 -26.52 14.42 9.25
C VAL A 89 -27.71 15.19 9.81
N ILE A 90 -28.02 14.95 11.08
CA ILE A 90 -29.04 15.69 11.82
C ILE A 90 -28.31 16.52 12.87
N THR A 91 -28.51 17.84 12.80
CA THR A 91 -27.90 18.77 13.75
C THR A 91 -28.61 18.71 15.11
N LYS A 92 -28.02 19.35 16.11
CA LYS A 92 -28.63 19.50 17.45
C LYS A 92 -29.99 20.20 17.41
N ASP A 93 -30.20 21.08 16.45
CA ASP A 93 -31.45 21.78 16.21
C ASP A 93 -32.47 20.95 15.44
N ASN A 94 -32.20 19.66 15.22
CA ASN A 94 -33.05 18.72 14.49
C ASN A 94 -33.24 19.10 13.00
N ILE A 95 -32.21 19.70 12.39
CA ILE A 95 -32.20 20.06 10.97
C ILE A 95 -31.43 18.98 10.23
N GLN A 96 -32.05 18.43 9.17
CA GLN A 96 -31.36 17.54 8.25
C GLN A 96 -30.52 18.35 7.26
N MET A 97 -29.25 17.95 7.11
CA MET A 97 -28.35 18.55 6.13
C MET A 97 -27.46 17.51 5.48
N GLN A 98 -27.02 17.80 4.28
CA GLN A 98 -26.01 17.00 3.57
C GLN A 98 -24.67 17.71 3.67
N ILE A 99 -23.64 16.96 4.04
CA ILE A 99 -22.29 17.47 4.11
C ILE A 99 -21.35 16.62 3.27
N ASN A 100 -20.38 17.28 2.64
CA ASN A 100 -19.22 16.65 2.03
C ASN A 100 -18.03 16.87 2.93
N ALA A 101 -17.11 15.91 2.92
CA ALA A 101 -15.86 16.05 3.64
C ALA A 101 -14.69 15.67 2.73
N LEU A 102 -13.63 16.46 2.81
CA LEU A 102 -12.33 16.13 2.26
C LEU A 102 -11.37 15.91 3.42
N LEU A 103 -10.59 14.86 3.34
CA LEU A 103 -9.56 14.54 4.31
C LEU A 103 -8.21 14.49 3.64
N TYR A 104 -7.25 15.22 4.19
CA TYR A 104 -5.84 15.12 3.83
C TYR A 104 -5.14 14.28 4.89
N PHE A 105 -4.36 13.31 4.45
CA PHE A 105 -3.57 12.49 5.37
C PHE A 105 -2.26 12.05 4.70
N GLN A 106 -1.32 11.62 5.53
CA GLN A 106 -0.03 11.12 5.08
C GLN A 106 0.38 9.94 5.94
N ILE A 107 0.90 8.90 5.31
CA ILE A 107 1.48 7.76 6.02
C ILE A 107 2.91 8.12 6.43
N VAL A 108 3.16 8.18 7.74
CA VAL A 108 4.47 8.51 8.31
C VAL A 108 5.25 7.25 8.66
N ASP A 109 4.55 6.21 9.11
CA ASP A 109 5.13 4.93 9.49
C ASP A 109 4.47 3.81 8.69
N PRO A 110 5.11 3.36 7.59
CA PRO A 110 4.55 2.31 6.74
C PRO A 110 4.31 0.99 7.46
N PHE A 111 5.21 0.60 8.35
CA PHE A 111 5.08 -0.63 9.13
C PHE A 111 3.78 -0.65 9.95
N LYS A 112 3.52 0.40 10.69
CA LYS A 112 2.31 0.53 11.50
C LYS A 112 1.05 0.59 10.65
N SER A 113 1.11 1.27 9.51
CA SER A 113 -0.05 1.40 8.61
C SER A 113 -0.48 0.06 8.02
N VAL A 114 0.44 -0.89 7.90
CA VAL A 114 0.18 -2.22 7.33
C VAL A 114 -0.20 -3.23 8.41
N TYR A 115 0.53 -3.26 9.52
CA TYR A 115 0.38 -4.34 10.52
C TYR A 115 -0.53 -4.00 11.70
N GLU A 116 -0.67 -2.73 12.05
CA GLU A 116 -1.55 -2.33 13.14
C GLU A 116 -2.98 -2.05 12.70
N ILE A 117 -3.21 -1.81 11.41
CA ILE A 117 -4.52 -1.49 10.84
C ILE A 117 -4.79 -2.41 9.66
N ASN A 118 -5.89 -3.15 9.71
CA ASN A 118 -6.20 -4.13 8.68
C ASN A 118 -6.55 -3.48 7.32
N ASN A 119 -7.38 -2.45 7.33
CA ASN A 119 -7.79 -1.73 6.13
C ASN A 119 -7.74 -0.24 6.43
N LEU A 120 -6.61 0.39 6.09
CA LEU A 120 -6.36 1.79 6.40
C LEU A 120 -7.40 2.74 5.80
N PRO A 121 -7.76 2.65 4.49
CA PRO A 121 -8.77 3.53 3.93
C PRO A 121 -10.12 3.43 4.63
N ASN A 122 -10.58 2.25 4.93
CA ASN A 122 -11.84 2.04 5.64
C ASN A 122 -11.80 2.57 7.07
N ALA A 123 -10.69 2.39 7.77
CA ALA A 123 -10.50 2.91 9.12
C ALA A 123 -10.53 4.45 9.14
N ILE A 124 -9.87 5.08 8.19
CA ILE A 124 -9.87 6.55 8.03
C ILE A 124 -11.29 7.06 7.73
N GLU A 125 -12.00 6.41 6.82
CA GLU A 125 -13.37 6.78 6.46
C GLU A 125 -14.29 6.73 7.68
N LYS A 126 -14.28 5.63 8.44
CA LYS A 126 -15.11 5.47 9.63
C LYS A 126 -14.76 6.46 10.74
N LEU A 127 -13.48 6.71 10.95
CA LEU A 127 -13.02 7.70 11.92
C LEU A 127 -13.51 9.09 11.54
N THR A 128 -13.41 9.46 10.27
CA THR A 128 -13.87 10.75 9.75
C THR A 128 -15.38 10.90 9.92
N GLN A 129 -16.16 9.88 9.57
CA GLN A 129 -17.61 9.89 9.74
C GLN A 129 -18.01 10.08 11.20
N THR A 130 -17.36 9.36 12.10
CA THR A 130 -17.64 9.47 13.54
C THR A 130 -17.27 10.84 14.08
N THR A 131 -16.14 11.39 13.66
CA THR A 131 -15.69 12.72 14.08
C THR A 131 -16.65 13.81 13.60
N LEU A 132 -17.08 13.75 12.34
CA LEU A 132 -18.05 14.71 11.79
C LEU A 132 -19.39 14.62 12.53
N ARG A 133 -19.85 13.43 12.81
CA ARG A 133 -21.10 13.26 13.57
C ARG A 133 -21.00 13.87 14.97
N ASN A 134 -19.88 13.72 15.63
CA ASN A 134 -19.65 14.26 16.96
C ASN A 134 -19.54 15.79 16.97
N ILE A 135 -18.98 16.39 15.91
CA ILE A 135 -18.80 17.85 15.80
C ILE A 135 -20.10 18.53 15.42
N ILE A 136 -20.86 17.95 14.47
CA ILE A 136 -22.07 18.58 13.89
C ILE A 136 -23.33 18.22 14.69
N GLY A 137 -23.40 16.99 15.16
CA GLY A 137 -24.50 16.48 16.01
C GLY A 137 -24.19 16.49 17.51
#